data_fa9c2dfc201c96563aed445fe1a62338
#
_entry.id   fa9c2dfc201c96563aed445fe1a62338
#
_cell.length_a   1.000
_cell.length_b   1.000
_cell.length_c   1.000
_cell.angle_alpha   90.00
_cell.angle_beta   90.00
_cell.angle_gamma   90.00
#
_symmetry.space_group_name_H-M   'P 1'
#
loop_
_entity.id
_entity.type
_entity.pdbx_description
1 polymer ?
#
loop_
_entity_poly.entity_id
_entity_poly.type
_entity_poly.pdbx_seq_one_letter_code
_entity_poly.pdbx_strand_id
1 'polypeptide(L)'
;MQMRYVLLPFLGALCLALAACSVTYGNKSVASPAVYGTLVPGKSSKADVYDALGQPSDVVTMRNGVLWTFRYRKAKNDVLGNIPLFGVNLIAGGKNGDVYTVLALFDRRGILASRSEGRQKLYTSNLASLKRTLDGMIEDDSSHRRVEAEMKKIGRPFDPDAAKEAMLLEKSLD
;
A
#
# COMPACT_ATOMS: atom_id res chain seq x y z
N MET A 1 0.35 48.20 -21.24
CA MET A 1 -0.79 47.80 -20.35
C MET A 1 -1.38 46.42 -20.72
N GLN A 2 -0.71 45.61 -21.56
CA GLN A 2 -1.22 44.28 -22.03
C GLN A 2 -0.66 43.07 -21.30
N MET A 3 0.32 43.21 -20.38
CA MET A 3 1.00 42.10 -19.72
C MET A 3 0.18 41.45 -18.58
N ARG A 4 -0.89 42.10 -18.09
CA ARG A 4 -1.73 41.61 -16.98
C ARG A 4 -2.73 40.51 -17.39
N TYR A 5 -3.13 40.44 -18.67
CA TYR A 5 -4.12 39.46 -19.14
C TYR A 5 -3.54 38.10 -19.50
N VAL A 6 -2.23 38.00 -19.70
CA VAL A 6 -1.56 36.73 -20.01
C VAL A 6 -1.21 35.94 -18.72
N LEU A 7 -1.01 36.62 -17.59
CA LEU A 7 -0.65 35.96 -16.33
C LEU A 7 -1.81 35.18 -15.68
N LEU A 8 -3.06 35.66 -15.85
CA LEU A 8 -4.23 35.04 -15.24
C LEU A 8 -4.50 33.60 -15.73
N PRO A 9 -4.49 33.30 -17.05
CA PRO A 9 -4.72 31.93 -17.52
C PRO A 9 -3.55 30.99 -17.15
N PHE A 10 -2.31 31.48 -17.06
CA PHE A 10 -1.17 30.68 -16.64
C PHE A 10 -1.24 30.30 -15.16
N LEU A 11 -1.71 31.19 -14.29
CA LEU A 11 -1.92 30.90 -12.86
C LEU A 11 -3.05 29.89 -12.67
N GLY A 12 -4.12 29.97 -13.45
CA GLY A 12 -5.24 29.02 -13.44
C GLY A 12 -4.83 27.62 -13.91
N ALA A 13 -4.01 27.54 -14.97
CA ALA A 13 -3.50 26.26 -15.47
C ALA A 13 -2.52 25.58 -14.49
N LEU A 14 -1.69 26.34 -13.78
CA LEU A 14 -0.76 25.84 -12.76
C LEU A 14 -1.51 25.28 -11.54
N CYS A 15 -2.62 25.91 -11.12
CA CYS A 15 -3.44 25.41 -10.02
C CYS A 15 -4.17 24.09 -10.37
N LEU A 16 -4.58 23.90 -11.62
CA LEU A 16 -5.24 22.67 -12.09
C LEU A 16 -4.28 21.48 -12.16
N ALA A 17 -2.99 21.69 -12.41
CA ALA A 17 -1.97 20.64 -12.46
C ALA A 17 -1.65 20.03 -11.08
N LEU A 18 -1.91 20.76 -9.98
CA LEU A 18 -1.63 20.31 -8.61
C LEU A 18 -2.75 19.44 -8.00
N ALA A 19 -3.91 19.33 -8.65
CA ALA A 19 -5.09 18.66 -8.10
C ALA A 19 -5.11 17.12 -8.28
N ALA A 20 -4.09 16.51 -8.89
CA ALA A 20 -4.10 15.09 -9.27
C ALA A 20 -3.19 14.19 -8.41
N CYS A 21 -2.83 14.59 -7.19
CA CYS A 21 -2.00 13.73 -6.32
C CYS A 21 -2.79 12.52 -5.81
N SER A 22 -2.61 11.36 -6.44
CA SER A 22 -2.99 10.07 -5.88
C SER A 22 -1.80 9.52 -5.08
N VAL A 23 -2.05 9.11 -3.84
CA VAL A 23 -1.04 8.42 -3.03
C VAL A 23 -1.26 6.92 -3.16
N THR A 24 -0.19 6.19 -3.48
CA THR A 24 -0.21 4.72 -3.58
C THR A 24 0.75 4.13 -2.56
N TYR A 25 0.36 3.00 -1.97
CA TYR A 25 1.18 2.23 -1.04
C TYR A 25 1.22 0.76 -1.49
N GLY A 26 2.40 0.14 -1.42
CA GLY A 26 2.60 -1.25 -1.81
C GLY A 26 2.73 -1.46 -3.32
N ASN A 27 2.88 -2.72 -3.72
CA ASN A 27 3.07 -3.10 -5.13
C ASN A 27 1.73 -3.15 -5.88
N LYS A 28 1.62 -2.37 -6.97
CA LYS A 28 0.44 -2.31 -7.85
C LYS A 28 0.04 -3.68 -8.42
N SER A 29 0.97 -4.62 -8.56
CA SER A 29 0.72 -5.99 -9.02
C SER A 29 -0.33 -6.72 -8.17
N VAL A 30 -0.43 -6.38 -6.87
CA VAL A 30 -1.43 -6.92 -5.94
C VAL A 30 -2.86 -6.58 -6.35
N ALA A 31 -3.07 -5.46 -7.08
CA ALA A 31 -4.38 -5.05 -7.58
C ALA A 31 -4.69 -5.61 -8.99
N SER A 32 -3.80 -6.43 -9.57
CA SER A 32 -3.94 -6.93 -10.94
C SER A 32 -4.35 -8.41 -10.97
N PRO A 33 -5.62 -8.73 -11.32
CA PRO A 33 -6.07 -10.12 -11.48
C PRO A 33 -5.22 -10.92 -12.50
N ALA A 34 -4.73 -10.23 -13.53
CA ALA A 34 -3.87 -10.87 -14.55
C ALA A 34 -2.53 -11.33 -13.97
N VAL A 35 -1.99 -10.62 -12.98
CA VAL A 35 -0.70 -10.98 -12.35
C VAL A 35 -0.89 -12.09 -11.33
N TYR A 36 -1.74 -11.89 -10.31
CA TYR A 36 -1.90 -12.95 -9.29
C TYR A 36 -2.64 -14.18 -9.85
N GLY A 37 -3.36 -14.04 -10.95
CA GLY A 37 -4.00 -15.16 -11.67
C GLY A 37 -3.02 -16.17 -12.24
N THR A 38 -1.77 -15.77 -12.52
CA THR A 38 -0.70 -16.70 -13.00
C THR A 38 -0.16 -17.62 -11.90
N LEU A 39 -0.40 -17.28 -10.63
CA LEU A 39 0.07 -18.05 -9.49
C LEU A 39 -0.82 -19.28 -9.26
N VAL A 40 -0.28 -20.45 -9.54
CA VAL A 40 -1.02 -21.73 -9.53
C VAL A 40 -0.76 -22.49 -8.23
N PRO A 41 -1.80 -22.76 -7.40
CA PRO A 41 -1.66 -23.64 -6.24
C PRO A 41 -1.12 -25.03 -6.65
N GLY A 42 -0.22 -25.58 -5.83
CA GLY A 42 0.48 -26.84 -6.07
C GLY A 42 1.68 -26.75 -7.03
N LYS A 43 1.92 -25.57 -7.66
CA LYS A 43 3.02 -25.40 -8.63
C LYS A 43 3.92 -24.20 -8.31
N SER A 44 3.34 -23.02 -8.05
CA SER A 44 4.12 -21.79 -7.81
C SER A 44 4.89 -21.87 -6.51
N SER A 45 6.18 -21.52 -6.57
CA SER A 45 7.08 -21.41 -5.42
C SER A 45 6.96 -20.03 -4.74
N LYS A 46 7.59 -19.86 -3.58
CA LYS A 46 7.76 -18.55 -2.93
C LYS A 46 8.48 -17.54 -3.83
N ALA A 47 9.47 -17.99 -4.60
CA ALA A 47 10.20 -17.13 -5.53
C ALA A 47 9.26 -16.62 -6.64
N ASP A 48 8.43 -17.49 -7.23
CA ASP A 48 7.47 -17.10 -8.27
C ASP A 48 6.46 -16.07 -7.73
N VAL A 49 5.99 -16.26 -6.49
CA VAL A 49 5.05 -15.32 -5.84
C VAL A 49 5.74 -13.99 -5.55
N TYR A 50 6.99 -14.00 -5.09
CA TYR A 50 7.78 -12.77 -4.88
C TYR A 50 8.01 -12.03 -6.21
N ASP A 51 8.38 -12.74 -7.27
CA ASP A 51 8.65 -12.15 -8.58
C ASP A 51 7.37 -11.52 -9.19
N ALA A 52 6.20 -12.08 -8.90
CA ALA A 52 4.92 -11.57 -9.37
C ALA A 52 4.36 -10.40 -8.52
N LEU A 53 4.41 -10.52 -7.20
CA LEU A 53 3.73 -9.60 -6.27
C LEU A 53 4.70 -8.69 -5.48
N GLY A 54 6.00 -8.97 -5.52
CA GLY A 54 7.01 -8.26 -4.74
C GLY A 54 7.12 -8.75 -3.31
N GLN A 55 7.66 -7.90 -2.44
CA GLN A 55 7.82 -8.20 -1.02
C GLN A 55 6.46 -8.28 -0.32
N PRO A 56 6.20 -9.30 0.52
CA PRO A 56 4.99 -9.36 1.33
C PRO A 56 4.95 -8.24 2.38
N SER A 57 3.75 -7.78 2.69
CA SER A 57 3.50 -6.79 3.75
C SER A 57 3.65 -7.40 5.15
N ASP A 58 3.32 -8.69 5.28
CA ASP A 58 3.48 -9.43 6.53
C ASP A 58 3.70 -10.93 6.25
N VAL A 59 4.34 -11.61 7.21
CA VAL A 59 4.66 -13.03 7.17
C VAL A 59 4.28 -13.68 8.50
N VAL A 60 3.42 -14.68 8.45
CA VAL A 60 3.00 -15.46 9.61
C VAL A 60 3.43 -16.91 9.45
N THR A 61 4.27 -17.41 10.36
CA THR A 61 4.64 -18.83 10.38
C THR A 61 3.56 -19.63 11.10
N MET A 62 3.07 -20.67 10.44
CA MET A 62 2.06 -21.58 10.94
C MET A 62 2.66 -22.98 11.13
N ARG A 63 1.95 -23.87 11.88
CA ARG A 63 2.37 -25.27 12.09
C ARG A 63 2.66 -26.02 10.79
N ASN A 64 1.88 -25.79 9.73
CA ASN A 64 1.91 -26.53 8.47
C ASN A 64 2.42 -25.72 7.28
N GLY A 65 2.96 -24.52 7.51
CA GLY A 65 3.42 -23.67 6.41
C GLY A 65 3.65 -22.23 6.79
N VAL A 66 3.64 -21.35 5.81
CA VAL A 66 3.85 -19.92 5.97
C VAL A 66 2.77 -19.15 5.21
N LEU A 67 2.14 -18.19 5.84
CA LEU A 67 1.20 -17.28 5.22
C LEU A 67 1.91 -15.96 4.89
N TRP A 68 1.85 -15.55 3.64
CA TRP A 68 2.27 -14.23 3.20
C TRP A 68 1.05 -13.36 2.92
N THR A 69 1.08 -12.12 3.38
CA THR A 69 0.07 -11.11 3.12
C THR A 69 0.65 -10.04 2.22
N PHE A 70 -0.02 -9.72 1.14
CA PHE A 70 0.31 -8.62 0.25
C PHE A 70 -0.82 -7.60 0.30
N ARG A 71 -0.47 -6.31 0.42
CA ARG A 71 -1.44 -5.22 0.42
C ARG A 71 -1.03 -4.14 -0.56
N TYR A 72 -2.00 -3.60 -1.27
CA TYR A 72 -1.83 -2.42 -2.11
C TYR A 72 -2.99 -1.47 -1.87
N ARG A 73 -2.69 -0.20 -1.67
CA ARG A 73 -3.68 0.85 -1.50
C ARG A 73 -3.49 1.92 -2.57
N LYS A 74 -4.60 2.31 -3.19
CA LYS A 74 -4.68 3.49 -4.04
C LYS A 74 -5.68 4.46 -3.40
N ALA A 75 -5.19 5.60 -2.93
CA ALA A 75 -6.02 6.62 -2.31
C ALA A 75 -5.98 7.91 -3.13
N LYS A 76 -7.13 8.60 -3.20
CA LYS A 76 -7.27 9.95 -3.75
C LYS A 76 -7.79 10.87 -2.67
N ASN A 77 -7.28 12.10 -2.63
CA ASN A 77 -7.86 13.13 -1.78
C ASN A 77 -9.32 13.37 -2.20
N ASP A 78 -10.19 13.61 -1.24
CA ASP A 78 -11.52 14.15 -1.51
C ASP A 78 -11.44 15.64 -1.87
N VAL A 79 -12.59 16.23 -2.23
CA VAL A 79 -12.65 17.64 -2.64
C VAL A 79 -12.17 18.57 -1.52
N LEU A 80 -12.54 18.29 -0.26
CA LEU A 80 -12.14 19.09 0.89
C LEU A 80 -10.67 18.90 1.26
N GLY A 81 -10.11 17.72 1.01
CA GLY A 81 -8.69 17.42 1.18
C GLY A 81 -7.77 18.18 0.23
N ASN A 82 -8.31 18.67 -0.88
CA ASN A 82 -7.58 19.45 -1.89
C ASN A 82 -7.66 20.97 -1.71
N ILE A 83 -8.48 21.48 -0.76
CA ILE A 83 -8.63 22.92 -0.51
C ILE A 83 -7.57 23.38 0.49
N PRO A 84 -6.57 24.17 0.09
CA PRO A 84 -5.49 24.64 0.98
C PRO A 84 -5.92 25.87 1.79
N LEU A 85 -7.08 25.84 2.47
CA LEU A 85 -7.62 26.93 3.25
C LEU A 85 -7.38 26.72 4.75
N PHE A 86 -6.37 27.37 5.32
CA PHE A 86 -6.15 27.56 6.78
C PHE A 86 -6.41 26.32 7.66
N GLY A 87 -5.96 25.13 7.23
CA GLY A 87 -6.13 23.90 8.00
C GLY A 87 -7.50 23.20 7.86
N VAL A 88 -8.43 23.74 7.07
CA VAL A 88 -9.73 23.09 6.80
C VAL A 88 -9.53 21.71 6.16
N ASN A 89 -8.56 21.58 5.28
CA ASN A 89 -8.17 20.29 4.69
C ASN A 89 -7.70 19.25 5.74
N LEU A 90 -7.14 19.68 6.87
CA LEU A 90 -6.72 18.79 7.94
C LEU A 90 -7.91 18.29 8.77
N ILE A 91 -8.88 19.16 9.03
CA ILE A 91 -10.03 18.87 9.93
C ILE A 91 -11.16 18.19 9.15
N ALA A 92 -11.52 18.71 7.98
CA ALA A 92 -12.68 18.26 7.20
C ALA A 92 -12.32 17.41 5.96
N GLY A 93 -11.06 17.45 5.50
CA GLY A 93 -10.61 16.70 4.35
C GLY A 93 -10.23 15.26 4.67
N GLY A 94 -10.21 14.42 3.64
CA GLY A 94 -9.85 13.01 3.76
C GLY A 94 -9.39 12.39 2.45
N LYS A 95 -9.18 11.09 2.49
CA LYS A 95 -8.78 10.27 1.35
C LYS A 95 -9.74 9.11 1.18
N ASN A 96 -10.30 8.97 -0.01
CA ASN A 96 -11.02 7.79 -0.44
C ASN A 96 -10.07 6.84 -1.15
N GLY A 97 -10.13 5.56 -0.85
CA GLY A 97 -9.25 4.61 -1.48
C GLY A 97 -9.79 3.19 -1.54
N ASP A 98 -9.17 2.43 -2.43
CA ASP A 98 -9.33 0.98 -2.50
C ASP A 98 -8.10 0.32 -1.90
N VAL A 99 -8.32 -0.69 -1.06
CA VAL A 99 -7.29 -1.59 -0.56
C VAL A 99 -7.49 -2.95 -1.19
N TYR A 100 -6.45 -3.44 -1.80
CA TYR A 100 -6.38 -4.78 -2.38
C TYR A 100 -5.50 -5.63 -1.48
N THR A 101 -5.96 -6.84 -1.18
CA THR A 101 -5.22 -7.79 -0.35
C THR A 101 -5.13 -9.12 -1.09
N VAL A 102 -3.93 -9.69 -1.14
CA VAL A 102 -3.70 -11.06 -1.59
C VAL A 102 -3.06 -11.83 -0.45
N LEU A 103 -3.64 -12.97 -0.11
CA LEU A 103 -3.10 -13.91 0.86
C LEU A 103 -2.52 -15.10 0.09
N ALA A 104 -1.29 -15.50 0.37
CA ALA A 104 -0.64 -16.66 -0.21
C ALA A 104 -0.18 -17.60 0.92
N LEU A 105 -0.81 -18.77 1.00
CA LEU A 105 -0.43 -19.83 1.93
C LEU A 105 0.53 -20.79 1.26
N PHE A 106 1.70 -20.98 1.83
CA PHE A 106 2.71 -21.94 1.36
C PHE A 106 2.78 -23.16 2.29
N ASP A 107 2.99 -24.32 1.70
CA ASP A 107 3.27 -25.56 2.42
C ASP A 107 4.70 -25.55 3.00
N ARG A 108 5.08 -26.63 3.72
CA ARG A 108 6.42 -26.75 4.31
C ARG A 108 7.56 -26.81 3.29
N ARG A 109 7.25 -27.14 2.03
CA ARG A 109 8.21 -27.18 0.91
C ARG A 109 8.37 -25.83 0.24
N GLY A 110 7.56 -24.81 0.65
CA GLY A 110 7.55 -23.48 0.05
C GLY A 110 6.77 -23.40 -1.26
N ILE A 111 5.89 -24.36 -1.52
CA ILE A 111 4.98 -24.35 -2.67
C ILE A 111 3.65 -23.73 -2.24
N LEU A 112 3.08 -22.87 -3.09
CA LEU A 112 1.79 -22.23 -2.89
C LEU A 112 0.69 -23.30 -2.72
N ALA A 113 0.12 -23.41 -1.53
CA ALA A 113 -0.95 -24.35 -1.24
C ALA A 113 -2.32 -23.74 -1.58
N SER A 114 -2.53 -22.48 -1.24
CA SER A 114 -3.75 -21.76 -1.59
C SER A 114 -3.51 -20.26 -1.70
N ARG A 115 -4.44 -19.57 -2.38
CA ARG A 115 -4.44 -18.13 -2.57
C ARG A 115 -5.84 -17.59 -2.35
N SER A 116 -5.95 -16.42 -1.73
CA SER A 116 -7.20 -15.69 -1.59
C SER A 116 -6.95 -14.22 -1.88
N GLU A 117 -7.92 -13.56 -2.48
CA GLU A 117 -7.89 -12.14 -2.81
C GLU A 117 -9.11 -11.41 -2.29
N GLY A 118 -8.91 -10.15 -1.92
CA GLY A 118 -9.96 -9.26 -1.43
C GLY A 118 -9.75 -7.82 -1.87
N ARG A 119 -10.87 -7.07 -1.95
CA ARG A 119 -10.87 -5.63 -2.19
C ARG A 119 -11.80 -4.96 -1.19
N GLN A 120 -11.31 -3.92 -0.53
CA GLN A 120 -12.05 -3.12 0.43
C GLN A 120 -11.96 -1.64 0.08
N LYS A 121 -13.07 -0.91 0.19
CA LYS A 121 -13.08 0.56 0.10
C LYS A 121 -12.88 1.14 1.49
N LEU A 122 -11.98 2.11 1.60
CA LEU A 122 -11.69 2.81 2.84
C LEU A 122 -11.78 4.32 2.65
N TYR A 123 -12.33 4.97 3.65
CA TYR A 123 -12.22 6.42 3.83
C TYR A 123 -11.33 6.69 5.05
N THR A 124 -10.37 7.60 4.89
CA THR A 124 -9.48 8.02 5.97
C THR A 124 -9.46 9.53 6.05
N SER A 125 -9.87 10.10 7.18
CA SER A 125 -9.73 11.53 7.42
C SER A 125 -8.25 11.94 7.51
N ASN A 126 -7.92 13.17 7.14
CA ASN A 126 -6.56 13.66 7.22
C ASN A 126 -6.06 13.71 8.68
N LEU A 127 -6.95 14.01 9.64
CA LEU A 127 -6.62 14.00 11.07
C LEU A 127 -6.27 12.58 11.57
N ALA A 128 -7.04 11.56 11.17
CA ALA A 128 -6.74 10.16 11.49
C ALA A 128 -5.42 9.70 10.84
N SER A 129 -5.12 10.20 9.63
CA SER A 129 -3.86 9.94 8.94
C SER A 129 -2.66 10.52 9.71
N LEU A 130 -2.79 11.76 10.21
CA LEU A 130 -1.75 12.40 11.03
C LEU A 130 -1.51 11.63 12.34
N LYS A 131 -2.59 11.28 13.06
CA LYS A 131 -2.50 10.48 14.29
C LYS A 131 -1.73 9.18 14.05
N ARG A 132 -2.05 8.43 12.99
CA ARG A 132 -1.36 7.18 12.66
C ARG A 132 0.12 7.37 12.32
N THR A 133 0.47 8.46 11.64
CA THR A 133 1.88 8.78 11.38
C THR A 133 2.65 8.98 12.68
N LEU A 134 2.03 9.65 13.66
CA LEU A 134 2.63 9.83 14.99
C LEU A 134 2.70 8.52 15.77
N ASP A 135 1.64 7.70 15.75
CA ASP A 135 1.62 6.37 16.36
C ASP A 135 2.61 5.40 15.69
N GLY A 136 2.85 5.56 14.38
CA GLY A 136 3.84 4.79 13.62
C GLY A 136 5.29 5.12 13.94
N MET A 137 5.55 6.26 14.57
CA MET A 137 6.88 6.59 15.11
C MET A 137 7.17 5.84 16.41
N ILE A 138 6.16 5.25 17.05
CA ILE A 138 6.29 4.34 18.20
C ILE A 138 6.32 2.92 17.62
N GLU A 139 7.48 2.40 17.47
CA GLU A 139 7.82 1.23 16.67
C GLU A 139 7.25 -0.10 17.21
N ASP A 140 6.51 -0.86 16.37
CA ASP A 140 6.40 -2.31 16.50
C ASP A 140 7.20 -3.00 15.39
N ASP A 141 8.46 -3.32 15.69
CA ASP A 141 9.46 -3.87 14.78
C ASP A 141 9.27 -5.38 14.47
N SER A 142 8.25 -6.02 15.04
CA SER A 142 8.08 -7.47 14.96
C SER A 142 7.73 -7.96 13.54
N SER A 143 6.90 -7.20 12.81
CA SER A 143 6.51 -7.55 11.44
C SER A 143 7.68 -7.43 10.46
N HIS A 144 8.47 -6.34 10.55
CA HIS A 144 9.67 -6.12 9.73
C HIS A 144 10.66 -7.26 9.86
N ARG A 145 10.97 -7.68 11.10
CA ARG A 145 11.91 -8.78 11.37
C ARG A 145 11.43 -10.11 10.78
N ARG A 146 10.12 -10.38 10.78
CA ARG A 146 9.57 -11.61 10.17
C ARG A 146 9.73 -11.58 8.65
N VAL A 147 9.43 -10.44 8.01
CA VAL A 147 9.57 -10.27 6.57
C VAL A 147 11.04 -10.35 6.17
N GLU A 148 11.95 -9.64 6.85
CA GLU A 148 13.38 -9.67 6.59
C GLU A 148 13.95 -11.09 6.69
N ALA A 149 13.63 -11.82 7.77
CA ALA A 149 14.06 -13.19 7.95
C ALA A 149 13.57 -14.12 6.84
N GLU A 150 12.36 -13.91 6.34
CA GLU A 150 11.79 -14.70 5.26
C GLU A 150 12.43 -14.36 3.91
N MET A 151 12.68 -13.06 3.62
CA MET A 151 13.38 -12.64 2.40
C MET A 151 14.79 -13.24 2.35
N LYS A 152 15.51 -13.24 3.46
CA LYS A 152 16.82 -13.87 3.58
C LYS A 152 16.78 -15.38 3.27
N LYS A 153 15.74 -16.10 3.76
CA LYS A 153 15.58 -17.55 3.49
C LYS A 153 15.40 -17.87 2.01
N ILE A 154 14.71 -17.01 1.27
CA ILE A 154 14.45 -17.23 -0.17
C ILE A 154 15.50 -16.55 -1.07
N GLY A 155 16.55 -15.94 -0.49
CA GLY A 155 17.62 -15.25 -1.22
C GLY A 155 17.15 -14.01 -1.99
N ARG A 156 16.15 -13.29 -1.47
CA ARG A 156 15.65 -12.04 -2.06
C ARG A 156 16.03 -10.84 -1.20
N PRO A 157 16.25 -9.66 -1.81
CA PRO A 157 16.53 -8.44 -1.06
C PRO A 157 15.34 -8.06 -0.19
N PHE A 158 15.63 -7.57 1.01
CA PHE A 158 14.65 -6.92 1.89
C PHE A 158 14.64 -5.43 1.59
N ASP A 159 13.44 -4.87 1.39
CA ASP A 159 13.21 -3.44 1.21
C ASP A 159 12.57 -2.87 2.50
N PRO A 160 13.33 -2.09 3.30
CA PRO A 160 12.84 -1.53 4.56
C PRO A 160 11.76 -0.45 4.33
N ASP A 161 11.83 0.28 3.21
CA ASP A 161 10.84 1.33 2.90
C ASP A 161 9.48 0.70 2.56
N ALA A 162 9.48 -0.38 1.75
CA ALA A 162 8.26 -1.15 1.47
C ALA A 162 7.67 -1.77 2.74
N ALA A 163 8.51 -2.25 3.67
CA ALA A 163 8.06 -2.78 4.95
C ALA A 163 7.43 -1.70 5.84
N LYS A 164 8.02 -0.51 5.90
CA LYS A 164 7.47 0.65 6.61
C LYS A 164 6.14 1.12 6.02
N GLU A 165 6.03 1.18 4.69
CA GLU A 165 4.77 1.50 4.01
C GLU A 165 3.67 0.47 4.34
N ALA A 166 4.01 -0.82 4.37
CA ALA A 166 3.08 -1.89 4.71
C ALA A 166 2.53 -1.75 6.12
N MET A 167 3.39 -1.40 7.10
CA MET A 167 2.98 -1.16 8.48
C MET A 167 2.04 0.04 8.61
N LEU A 168 2.34 1.15 7.92
CA LEU A 168 1.46 2.33 7.90
C LEU A 168 0.10 2.01 7.27
N LEU A 169 0.08 1.13 6.27
CA LEU A 169 -1.14 0.67 5.65
C LEU A 169 -1.96 -0.21 6.61
N GLU A 170 -1.35 -1.13 7.34
CA GLU A 170 -2.01 -2.00 8.32
C GLU A 170 -2.69 -1.19 9.42
N LYS A 171 -1.97 -0.28 10.07
CA LYS A 171 -2.53 0.68 11.04
C LYS A 171 -3.64 1.56 10.48
N SER A 172 -3.83 1.57 9.15
CA SER A 172 -4.92 2.32 8.50
C SER A 172 -6.21 1.51 8.34
N LEU A 173 -6.17 0.22 8.62
CA LEU A 173 -7.30 -0.69 8.46
C LEU A 173 -8.03 -0.93 9.78
N ASP A 174 -7.37 -0.66 10.91
CA ASP A 174 -7.91 -0.69 12.27
C ASP A 174 -8.55 0.68 12.62
#